data_508e562603b2ab836f20b947064c3f51
#
_entry.id   508e562603b2ab836f20b947064c3f51
#
_cell.length_a   1.000
_cell.length_b   1.000
_cell.length_c   1.000
_cell.angle_alpha   90.00
_cell.angle_beta   90.00
_cell.angle_gamma   90.00
#
_symmetry.space_group_name_H-M   'P 1'
#
loop_
_entity.id
_entity.type
_entity.pdbx_description
1 polymer ?
#
loop_
_entity_poly.entity_id
_entity_poly.type
_entity_poly.pdbx_seq_one_letter_code
_entity_poly.pdbx_strand_id
1 'polypeptide(L)'
;MTDRRSFYEILGVGPPASQDQIKSAFRRLARERHPDRFKGAVRAQAEKDFQAITEAYNVLRDPTQRARYDQSLSSKTSQQLSNPRDLARVLLAKAMGLVKTGQAAEANEYFAQAIAHDSESAKAHHLYGVFLSRQVGGLEEGLRHLDQAVRLEPNDVRILIDASKAFARAKMLARATRFAQQAAQLAPGDPAIEAWLEKLAKGTGGGGSF
;
A
#
# COMPACT_ATOMS: atom_id res chain seq x y z
N MET A 1 -8.38 20.04 -8.12
CA MET A 1 -7.83 18.85 -7.45
C MET A 1 -7.21 19.33 -6.15
N THR A 2 -7.90 19.12 -5.04
CA THR A 2 -7.41 19.47 -3.69
C THR A 2 -6.19 18.61 -3.38
N ASP A 3 -5.08 19.25 -3.09
CA ASP A 3 -3.86 18.58 -2.63
C ASP A 3 -4.21 17.72 -1.40
N ARG A 4 -3.93 16.40 -1.47
CA ARG A 4 -4.23 15.47 -0.36
C ARG A 4 -3.26 15.60 0.82
N ARG A 5 -2.23 16.44 0.67
CA ARG A 5 -1.23 16.71 1.71
C ARG A 5 -1.82 17.58 2.81
N SER A 6 -1.47 17.27 4.06
CA SER A 6 -1.80 18.13 5.20
C SER A 6 -1.03 19.46 5.14
N PHE A 7 -1.52 20.49 5.82
CA PHE A 7 -0.81 21.78 5.91
C PHE A 7 0.58 21.64 6.55
N TYR A 8 0.75 20.67 7.45
CA TYR A 8 2.06 20.34 8.01
C TYR A 8 3.01 19.77 6.96
N GLU A 9 2.54 18.85 6.12
CA GLU A 9 3.33 18.28 5.01
C GLU A 9 3.65 19.32 3.93
N ILE A 10 2.73 20.24 3.64
CA ILE A 10 2.96 21.35 2.70
C ILE A 10 4.10 22.24 3.18
N LEU A 11 4.16 22.55 4.49
CA LEU A 11 5.25 23.31 5.07
C LEU A 11 6.51 22.49 5.37
N GLY A 12 6.44 21.15 5.28
CA GLY A 12 7.56 20.26 5.60
C GLY A 12 7.92 20.25 7.08
N VAL A 13 6.90 20.34 7.95
CA VAL A 13 7.04 20.28 9.42
C VAL A 13 6.11 19.20 10.00
N GLY A 14 6.37 18.74 11.22
CA GLY A 14 5.50 17.79 11.91
C GLY A 14 4.36 18.47 12.69
N PRO A 15 3.27 17.75 13.03
CA PRO A 15 2.18 18.31 13.85
C PRO A 15 2.60 18.96 15.19
N PRO A 16 3.67 18.49 15.89
CA PRO A 16 4.14 19.15 17.12
C PRO A 16 4.98 20.41 16.86
N ALA A 17 5.09 20.89 15.60
CA ALA A 17 5.90 22.06 15.29
C ALA A 17 5.48 23.31 16.07
N SER A 18 6.49 24.02 16.61
CA SER A 18 6.28 25.32 17.27
C SER A 18 5.93 26.41 16.26
N GLN A 19 5.39 27.54 16.76
CA GLN A 19 5.08 28.71 15.92
C GLN A 19 6.33 29.22 15.18
N ASP A 20 7.48 29.17 15.83
CA ASP A 20 8.76 29.61 15.24
C ASP A 20 9.21 28.64 14.12
N GLN A 21 9.00 27.33 14.28
CA GLN A 21 9.28 26.34 13.23
C GLN A 21 8.37 26.52 12.03
N ILE A 22 7.07 26.76 12.25
CA ILE A 22 6.08 27.04 11.18
C ILE A 22 6.48 28.33 10.43
N LYS A 23 6.82 29.40 11.15
CA LYS A 23 7.24 30.65 10.55
C LYS A 23 8.55 30.57 9.78
N SER A 24 9.51 29.82 10.29
CA SER A 24 10.80 29.59 9.64
C SER A 24 10.64 28.74 8.36
N ALA A 25 9.83 27.67 8.41
CA ALA A 25 9.50 26.84 7.26
C ALA A 25 8.81 27.65 6.15
N PHE A 26 7.81 28.47 6.51
CA PHE A 26 7.14 29.36 5.57
C PHE A 26 8.11 30.33 4.89
N ARG A 27 8.96 31.04 5.67
CA ARG A 27 9.93 32.00 5.10
C ARG A 27 10.91 31.33 4.11
N ARG A 28 11.35 30.12 4.42
CA ARG A 28 12.22 29.34 3.55
C ARG A 28 11.49 28.98 2.26
N LEU A 29 10.32 28.35 2.35
CA LEU A 29 9.53 27.91 1.20
C LEU A 29 9.04 29.07 0.34
N ALA A 30 8.60 30.17 0.96
CA ALA A 30 8.17 31.38 0.25
C ALA A 30 9.29 31.97 -0.60
N ARG A 31 10.54 31.92 -0.14
CA ARG A 31 11.72 32.37 -0.91
C ARG A 31 12.07 31.40 -2.03
N GLU A 32 12.02 30.09 -1.75
CA GLU A 32 12.37 29.02 -2.71
C GLU A 32 11.34 28.89 -3.84
N ARG A 33 10.05 29.06 -3.52
CA ARG A 33 8.91 28.81 -4.42
C ARG A 33 8.22 30.09 -4.91
N HIS A 34 8.85 31.25 -4.74
CA HIS A 34 8.27 32.52 -5.20
C HIS A 34 8.04 32.48 -6.72
N PRO A 35 6.83 32.80 -7.23
CA PRO A 35 6.51 32.74 -8.66
C PRO A 35 7.45 33.55 -9.56
N ASP A 36 7.96 34.70 -9.07
CA ASP A 36 8.86 35.58 -9.81
C ASP A 36 10.22 34.94 -10.15
N ARG A 37 10.58 33.85 -9.49
CA ARG A 37 11.81 33.10 -9.77
C ARG A 37 11.67 32.13 -10.94
N PHE A 38 10.46 31.92 -11.45
CA PHE A 38 10.16 30.95 -12.48
C PHE A 38 9.58 31.63 -13.73
N LYS A 39 9.81 31.06 -14.91
CA LYS A 39 9.30 31.56 -16.19
C LYS A 39 8.52 30.47 -16.94
N GLY A 40 7.65 30.89 -17.87
CA GLY A 40 6.90 29.97 -18.72
C GLY A 40 5.94 29.05 -17.94
N ALA A 41 5.78 27.82 -18.40
CA ALA A 41 4.85 26.85 -17.83
C ALA A 41 5.15 26.50 -16.35
N VAL A 42 6.42 26.58 -15.92
CA VAL A 42 6.84 26.31 -14.52
C VAL A 42 6.31 27.35 -13.56
N ARG A 43 6.13 28.61 -14.01
CA ARG A 43 5.56 29.68 -13.20
C ARG A 43 4.16 29.37 -12.71
N ALA A 44 3.30 28.83 -13.58
CA ALA A 44 1.92 28.49 -13.19
C ALA A 44 1.87 27.39 -12.09
N GLN A 45 2.81 26.44 -12.10
CA GLN A 45 2.92 25.48 -11.02
C GLN A 45 3.47 26.12 -9.73
N ALA A 46 4.48 26.98 -9.84
CA ALA A 46 5.03 27.72 -8.71
C ALA A 46 3.97 28.62 -8.02
N GLU A 47 3.07 29.24 -8.78
CA GLU A 47 1.95 30.01 -8.27
C GLU A 47 0.99 29.15 -7.42
N LYS A 48 0.66 27.96 -7.89
CA LYS A 48 -0.18 27.00 -7.13
C LYS A 48 0.51 26.53 -5.85
N ASP A 49 1.79 26.17 -5.95
CA ASP A 49 2.58 25.74 -4.79
C ASP A 49 2.70 26.87 -3.77
N PHE A 50 2.94 28.10 -4.21
CA PHE A 50 3.02 29.28 -3.34
C PHE A 50 1.70 29.60 -2.66
N GLN A 51 0.58 29.45 -3.39
CA GLN A 51 -0.76 29.60 -2.83
C GLN A 51 -1.01 28.57 -1.72
N ALA A 52 -0.69 27.30 -1.97
CA ALA A 52 -0.84 26.23 -0.97
C ALA A 52 0.03 26.47 0.27
N ILE A 53 1.29 26.91 0.08
CA ILE A 53 2.22 27.27 1.18
C ILE A 53 1.65 28.43 2.00
N THR A 54 1.08 29.44 1.36
CA THR A 54 0.52 30.62 2.02
C THR A 54 -0.75 30.27 2.81
N GLU A 55 -1.63 29.45 2.25
CA GLU A 55 -2.82 28.93 2.92
C GLU A 55 -2.44 28.11 4.16
N ALA A 56 -1.51 27.16 4.01
CA ALA A 56 -1.04 26.33 5.10
C ALA A 56 -0.46 27.18 6.25
N TYR A 57 0.35 28.19 5.92
CA TYR A 57 0.90 29.10 6.92
C TYR A 57 -0.19 29.92 7.62
N ASN A 58 -1.15 30.48 6.87
CA ASN A 58 -2.23 31.29 7.46
C ASN A 58 -3.06 30.51 8.47
N VAL A 59 -3.35 29.23 8.21
CA VAL A 59 -4.09 28.39 9.14
C VAL A 59 -3.23 27.98 10.34
N LEU A 60 -1.97 27.56 10.12
CA LEU A 60 -1.14 27.02 11.19
C LEU A 60 -0.51 28.09 12.09
N ARG A 61 -0.38 29.36 11.62
CA ARG A 61 0.13 30.45 12.44
C ARG A 61 -0.86 30.96 13.49
N ASP A 62 -2.16 30.80 13.22
CA ASP A 62 -3.21 31.24 14.13
C ASP A 62 -3.56 30.08 15.07
N PRO A 63 -3.42 30.19 16.39
CA PRO A 63 -3.68 29.10 17.33
C PRO A 63 -5.10 28.56 17.25
N THR A 64 -6.08 29.45 17.01
CA THR A 64 -7.50 29.06 16.94
C THR A 64 -7.79 28.30 15.65
N GLN A 65 -7.31 28.77 14.51
CA GLN A 65 -7.47 28.11 13.23
C GLN A 65 -6.70 26.78 13.21
N ARG A 66 -5.50 26.75 13.77
CA ARG A 66 -4.71 25.53 13.92
C ARG A 66 -5.46 24.48 14.75
N ALA A 67 -6.00 24.85 15.90
CA ALA A 67 -6.77 23.93 16.75
C ALA A 67 -8.00 23.35 16.02
N ARG A 68 -8.74 24.18 15.26
CA ARG A 68 -9.86 23.72 14.43
C ARG A 68 -9.40 22.78 13.32
N TYR A 69 -8.29 23.09 12.69
CA TYR A 69 -7.69 22.26 11.65
C TYR A 69 -7.25 20.89 12.22
N ASP A 70 -6.55 20.88 13.35
CA ASP A 70 -6.11 19.67 14.04
C ASP A 70 -7.31 18.81 14.47
N GLN A 71 -8.39 19.44 14.97
CA GLN A 71 -9.63 18.74 15.27
C GLN A 71 -10.27 18.15 14.00
N SER A 72 -10.22 18.85 12.87
CA SER A 72 -10.74 18.34 11.59
C SER A 72 -9.92 17.17 11.06
N LEU A 73 -8.61 17.16 11.26
CA LEU A 73 -7.74 16.03 10.93
C LEU A 73 -8.07 14.82 11.81
N SER A 74 -8.21 15.02 13.11
CA SER A 74 -8.58 13.96 14.06
C SER A 74 -9.94 13.37 13.77
N SER A 75 -10.95 14.20 13.44
CA SER A 75 -12.29 13.75 13.09
C SER A 75 -12.31 12.98 11.75
N LYS A 76 -11.56 13.43 10.75
CA LYS A 76 -11.39 12.69 9.48
C LYS A 76 -10.74 11.33 9.71
N THR A 77 -9.69 11.28 10.53
CA THR A 77 -9.04 10.02 10.90
C THR A 77 -9.99 9.10 11.68
N SER A 78 -10.76 9.64 12.62
CA SER A 78 -11.76 8.85 13.37
C SER A 78 -12.91 8.36 12.48
N GLN A 79 -13.39 9.18 11.54
CA GLN A 79 -14.40 8.76 10.57
C GLN A 79 -13.87 7.71 9.57
N GLN A 80 -12.61 7.82 9.16
CA GLN A 80 -11.97 6.79 8.33
C GLN A 80 -11.79 5.47 9.10
N LEU A 81 -11.45 5.54 10.38
CA LEU A 81 -11.32 4.34 11.24
C LEU A 81 -12.67 3.74 11.65
N SER A 82 -13.79 4.46 11.51
CA SER A 82 -15.14 3.92 11.73
C SER A 82 -15.66 3.08 10.56
N ASN A 83 -15.05 3.19 9.38
CA ASN A 83 -15.35 2.30 8.26
C ASN A 83 -14.51 1.02 8.38
N PRO A 84 -15.12 -0.17 8.50
CA PRO A 84 -14.40 -1.44 8.62
C PRO A 84 -13.36 -1.66 7.51
N ARG A 85 -13.66 -1.27 6.27
CA ARG A 85 -12.74 -1.40 5.13
C ARG A 85 -11.52 -0.50 5.25
N ASP A 86 -11.68 0.72 5.77
CA ASP A 86 -10.55 1.64 5.95
C ASP A 86 -9.68 1.20 7.13
N LEU A 87 -10.30 0.69 8.20
CA LEU A 87 -9.57 0.06 9.31
C LEU A 87 -8.78 -1.17 8.81
N ALA A 88 -9.40 -2.03 8.00
CA ALA A 88 -8.72 -3.18 7.40
C ALA A 88 -7.48 -2.76 6.59
N ARG A 89 -7.55 -1.66 5.82
CA ARG A 89 -6.38 -1.14 5.08
C ARG A 89 -5.25 -0.68 6.00
N VAL A 90 -5.58 -0.01 7.11
CA VAL A 90 -4.59 0.44 8.10
C VAL A 90 -3.91 -0.76 8.76
N LEU A 91 -4.70 -1.75 9.19
CA LEU A 91 -4.18 -3.00 9.78
C LEU A 91 -3.29 -3.76 8.81
N LEU A 92 -3.71 -3.86 7.53
CA LEU A 92 -2.92 -4.50 6.47
C LEU A 92 -1.58 -3.78 6.24
N ALA A 93 -1.58 -2.44 6.22
CA ALA A 93 -0.35 -1.66 6.08
C ALA A 93 0.60 -1.90 7.26
N LYS A 94 0.06 -1.99 8.50
CA LYS A 94 0.84 -2.29 9.70
C LYS A 94 1.42 -3.71 9.65
N ALA A 95 0.62 -4.70 9.26
CA ALA A 95 1.09 -6.08 9.05
C ALA A 95 2.28 -6.13 8.08
N MET A 96 2.18 -5.45 6.94
CA MET A 96 3.25 -5.39 5.94
C MET A 96 4.51 -4.68 6.46
N GLY A 97 4.36 -3.67 7.32
CA GLY A 97 5.48 -3.03 8.01
C GLY A 97 6.21 -4.01 8.93
N LEU A 98 5.47 -4.78 9.73
CA LEU A 98 6.01 -5.80 10.64
C LEU A 98 6.70 -6.95 9.90
N VAL A 99 6.18 -7.37 8.75
CA VAL A 99 6.85 -8.35 7.88
C VAL A 99 8.24 -7.85 7.44
N LYS A 100 8.36 -6.58 7.07
CA LYS A 100 9.66 -6.00 6.66
C LYS A 100 10.68 -5.94 7.79
N THR A 101 10.22 -5.81 9.04
CA THR A 101 11.08 -5.76 10.24
C THR A 101 11.28 -7.14 10.89
N GLY A 102 10.71 -8.21 10.30
CA GLY A 102 10.89 -9.59 10.78
C GLY A 102 10.00 -9.98 11.97
N GLN A 103 9.03 -9.15 12.34
CA GLN A 103 8.09 -9.36 13.46
C GLN A 103 6.90 -10.23 13.01
N ALA A 104 7.18 -11.50 12.68
CA ALA A 104 6.22 -12.41 12.03
C ALA A 104 4.97 -12.70 12.87
N ALA A 105 5.11 -12.89 14.19
CA ALA A 105 4.00 -13.19 15.09
C ALA A 105 2.99 -12.02 15.13
N GLU A 106 3.49 -10.80 15.37
CA GLU A 106 2.63 -9.61 15.37
C GLU A 106 2.01 -9.35 13.97
N ALA A 107 2.77 -9.55 12.88
CA ALA A 107 2.26 -9.40 11.53
C ALA A 107 1.06 -10.34 11.28
N ASN A 108 1.13 -11.58 11.78
CA ASN A 108 0.06 -12.55 11.68
C ASN A 108 -1.24 -12.06 12.32
N GLU A 109 -1.16 -11.49 13.53
CA GLU A 109 -2.33 -10.91 14.22
C GLU A 109 -2.98 -9.77 13.43
N TYR A 110 -2.17 -8.86 12.89
CA TYR A 110 -2.69 -7.74 12.11
C TYR A 110 -3.29 -8.15 10.76
N PHE A 111 -2.75 -9.19 10.11
CA PHE A 111 -3.38 -9.76 8.92
C PHE A 111 -4.74 -10.38 9.24
N ALA A 112 -4.83 -11.17 10.30
CA ALA A 112 -6.09 -11.78 10.73
C ALA A 112 -7.15 -10.72 11.07
N GLN A 113 -6.77 -9.66 11.81
CA GLN A 113 -7.65 -8.54 12.11
C GLN A 113 -8.11 -7.81 10.83
N ALA A 114 -7.21 -7.57 9.86
CA ALA A 114 -7.56 -6.92 8.61
C ALA A 114 -8.64 -7.71 7.85
N ILE A 115 -8.53 -9.04 7.79
CA ILE A 115 -9.53 -9.90 7.15
C ILE A 115 -10.84 -9.94 7.96
N ALA A 116 -10.78 -9.90 9.30
CA ALA A 116 -11.98 -9.84 10.15
C ALA A 116 -12.81 -8.55 9.89
N HIS A 117 -12.14 -7.44 9.56
CA HIS A 117 -12.81 -6.17 9.23
C HIS A 117 -13.27 -6.08 7.76
N ASP A 118 -12.60 -6.75 6.83
CA ASP A 118 -12.96 -6.79 5.40
C ASP A 118 -12.62 -8.17 4.81
N SER A 119 -13.55 -9.11 4.99
CA SER A 119 -13.44 -10.49 4.51
C SER A 119 -13.52 -10.62 2.98
N GLU A 120 -13.90 -9.55 2.26
CA GLU A 120 -13.95 -9.51 0.80
C GLU A 120 -12.75 -8.79 0.18
N SER A 121 -11.75 -8.45 0.97
CA SER A 121 -10.53 -7.83 0.48
C SER A 121 -9.60 -8.85 -0.17
N ALA A 122 -9.65 -8.97 -1.49
CA ALA A 122 -8.72 -9.82 -2.25
C ALA A 122 -7.27 -9.50 -1.91
N LYS A 123 -6.94 -8.22 -1.76
CA LYS A 123 -5.60 -7.76 -1.37
C LYS A 123 -5.17 -8.27 0.01
N ALA A 124 -6.07 -8.27 1.00
CA ALA A 124 -5.75 -8.77 2.34
C ALA A 124 -5.50 -10.28 2.30
N HIS A 125 -6.39 -11.04 1.66
CA HIS A 125 -6.23 -12.48 1.44
C HIS A 125 -4.95 -12.80 0.67
N HIS A 126 -4.64 -12.08 -0.40
CA HIS A 126 -3.42 -12.27 -1.19
C HIS A 126 -2.17 -12.09 -0.33
N LEU A 127 -2.01 -10.93 0.33
CA LEU A 127 -0.81 -10.61 1.10
C LEU A 127 -0.65 -11.54 2.30
N TYR A 128 -1.74 -11.87 2.99
CA TYR A 128 -1.71 -12.83 4.10
C TYR A 128 -1.38 -14.24 3.61
N GLY A 129 -1.99 -14.68 2.52
CA GLY A 129 -1.71 -15.99 1.93
C GLY A 129 -0.25 -16.14 1.49
N VAL A 130 0.33 -15.11 0.86
CA VAL A 130 1.76 -15.08 0.51
C VAL A 130 2.63 -15.13 1.76
N PHE A 131 2.30 -14.36 2.80
CA PHE A 131 3.02 -14.36 4.07
C PHE A 131 3.00 -15.74 4.71
N LEU A 132 1.82 -16.32 4.96
CA LEU A 132 1.66 -17.64 5.60
C LEU A 132 2.35 -18.74 4.81
N SER A 133 2.22 -18.74 3.49
CA SER A 133 2.83 -19.76 2.63
C SER A 133 4.36 -19.84 2.71
N ARG A 134 5.01 -18.85 3.33
CA ARG A 134 6.46 -18.80 3.59
C ARG A 134 6.83 -19.13 5.03
N GLN A 135 5.83 -19.22 5.94
CA GLN A 135 6.06 -19.59 7.33
C GLN A 135 6.08 -21.10 7.50
N VAL A 136 6.85 -21.58 8.46
CA VAL A 136 6.86 -23.00 8.84
C VAL A 136 5.47 -23.40 9.34
N GLY A 137 4.88 -24.41 8.76
CA GLY A 137 3.52 -24.88 9.09
C GLY A 137 2.36 -24.05 8.54
N GLY A 138 2.63 -22.88 7.92
CA GLY A 138 1.59 -21.97 7.43
C GLY A 138 1.14 -22.22 5.98
N LEU A 139 1.74 -23.18 5.29
CA LEU A 139 1.52 -23.37 3.85
C LEU A 139 0.04 -23.65 3.52
N GLU A 140 -0.60 -24.56 4.23
CA GLU A 140 -1.98 -24.96 3.93
C GLU A 140 -2.97 -23.80 4.12
N GLU A 141 -2.83 -23.07 5.23
CA GLU A 141 -3.64 -21.88 5.48
C GLU A 141 -3.36 -20.77 4.45
N GLY A 142 -2.09 -20.58 4.11
CA GLY A 142 -1.68 -19.65 3.05
C GLY A 142 -2.33 -19.95 1.71
N LEU A 143 -2.44 -21.24 1.33
CA LEU A 143 -3.12 -21.66 0.11
C LEU A 143 -4.62 -21.36 0.14
N ARG A 144 -5.29 -21.54 1.29
CA ARG A 144 -6.72 -21.20 1.44
C ARG A 144 -6.95 -19.69 1.21
N HIS A 145 -6.08 -18.85 1.78
CA HIS A 145 -6.16 -17.41 1.56
C HIS A 145 -5.88 -17.02 0.11
N LEU A 146 -4.90 -17.62 -0.55
CA LEU A 146 -4.62 -17.37 -1.97
C LEU A 146 -5.77 -17.83 -2.88
N ASP A 147 -6.40 -18.95 -2.58
CA ASP A 147 -7.62 -19.38 -3.29
C ASP A 147 -8.74 -18.37 -3.16
N GLN A 148 -8.94 -17.81 -1.94
CA GLN A 148 -9.95 -16.79 -1.73
C GLN A 148 -9.61 -15.51 -2.50
N ALA A 149 -8.34 -15.08 -2.51
CA ALA A 149 -7.89 -13.92 -3.29
C ALA A 149 -8.19 -14.10 -4.79
N VAL A 150 -7.88 -15.28 -5.35
CA VAL A 150 -8.19 -15.58 -6.75
C VAL A 150 -9.70 -15.59 -7.03
N ARG A 151 -10.53 -16.07 -6.09
CA ARG A 151 -12.00 -16.02 -6.26
C ARG A 151 -12.54 -14.60 -6.28
N LEU A 152 -11.98 -13.71 -5.43
CA LEU A 152 -12.41 -12.32 -5.32
C LEU A 152 -11.93 -11.48 -6.50
N GLU A 153 -10.70 -11.68 -6.96
CA GLU A 153 -10.10 -10.99 -8.11
C GLU A 153 -9.45 -12.00 -9.07
N PRO A 154 -10.25 -12.69 -9.89
CA PRO A 154 -9.76 -13.79 -10.75
C PRO A 154 -8.86 -13.32 -11.90
N ASN A 155 -8.87 -12.03 -12.23
CA ASN A 155 -8.12 -11.45 -13.34
C ASN A 155 -6.90 -10.62 -12.88
N ASP A 156 -6.55 -10.65 -11.60
CA ASP A 156 -5.32 -10.02 -11.12
C ASP A 156 -4.12 -10.96 -11.36
N VAL A 157 -3.27 -10.56 -12.31
CA VAL A 157 -2.07 -11.31 -12.73
C VAL A 157 -1.13 -11.56 -11.56
N ARG A 158 -0.98 -10.60 -10.65
CA ARG A 158 -0.08 -10.73 -9.49
C ARG A 158 -0.59 -11.81 -8.53
N ILE A 159 -1.88 -11.78 -8.22
CA ILE A 159 -2.53 -12.79 -7.35
C ILE A 159 -2.35 -14.18 -7.97
N LEU A 160 -2.63 -14.33 -9.27
CA LEU A 160 -2.50 -15.60 -9.98
C LEU A 160 -1.07 -16.14 -9.94
N ILE A 161 -0.07 -15.31 -10.17
CA ILE A 161 1.34 -15.74 -10.16
C ILE A 161 1.80 -16.10 -8.75
N ASP A 162 1.42 -15.33 -7.73
CA ASP A 162 1.81 -15.64 -6.35
C ASP A 162 1.09 -16.90 -5.84
N ALA A 163 -0.18 -17.10 -6.22
CA ALA A 163 -0.90 -18.35 -5.98
C ALA A 163 -0.20 -19.52 -6.67
N SER A 164 0.11 -19.39 -7.96
CA SER A 164 0.85 -20.42 -8.71
C SER A 164 2.13 -20.85 -8.00
N LYS A 165 2.94 -19.88 -7.57
CA LYS A 165 4.19 -20.14 -6.84
C LYS A 165 3.97 -20.86 -5.51
N ALA A 166 2.92 -20.50 -4.76
CA ALA A 166 2.59 -21.15 -3.49
C ALA A 166 2.09 -22.59 -3.72
N PHE A 167 1.23 -22.82 -4.71
CA PHE A 167 0.75 -24.15 -5.07
C PHE A 167 1.87 -25.05 -5.59
N ALA A 168 2.84 -24.51 -6.32
CA ALA A 168 4.03 -25.26 -6.76
C ALA A 168 4.87 -25.71 -5.55
N ARG A 169 5.08 -24.85 -4.53
CA ARG A 169 5.76 -25.24 -3.28
C ARG A 169 5.03 -26.36 -2.54
N ALA A 170 3.70 -26.35 -2.61
CA ALA A 170 2.88 -27.45 -2.07
C ALA A 170 2.87 -28.71 -2.94
N LYS A 171 3.68 -28.74 -4.01
CA LYS A 171 3.71 -29.84 -5.00
C LYS A 171 2.37 -30.07 -5.74
N MET A 172 1.46 -29.09 -5.70
CA MET A 172 0.17 -29.10 -6.38
C MET A 172 0.33 -28.53 -7.81
N LEU A 173 1.18 -29.18 -8.61
CA LEU A 173 1.67 -28.66 -9.90
C LEU A 173 0.53 -28.39 -10.91
N ALA A 174 -0.50 -29.22 -10.97
CA ALA A 174 -1.63 -29.00 -11.88
C ALA A 174 -2.35 -27.66 -11.60
N ARG A 175 -2.56 -27.32 -10.31
CA ARG A 175 -3.15 -26.03 -9.92
C ARG A 175 -2.21 -24.88 -10.19
N ALA A 176 -0.93 -25.05 -9.87
CA ALA A 176 0.09 -24.05 -10.13
C ALA A 176 0.16 -23.69 -11.62
N THR A 177 0.19 -24.70 -12.50
CA THR A 177 0.20 -24.51 -13.96
C THR A 177 -1.05 -23.80 -14.45
N ARG A 178 -2.24 -24.19 -13.95
CA ARG A 178 -3.50 -23.53 -14.33
C ARG A 178 -3.49 -22.04 -14.02
N PHE A 179 -3.05 -21.63 -12.82
CA PHE A 179 -2.98 -20.22 -12.46
C PHE A 179 -1.93 -19.46 -13.30
N ALA A 180 -0.77 -20.06 -13.58
CA ALA A 180 0.24 -19.46 -14.43
C ALA A 180 -0.25 -19.28 -15.88
N GLN A 181 -0.97 -20.27 -16.44
CA GLN A 181 -1.58 -20.18 -17.77
C GLN A 181 -2.65 -19.08 -17.84
N GLN A 182 -3.50 -18.97 -16.80
CA GLN A 182 -4.47 -17.88 -16.72
C GLN A 182 -3.79 -16.51 -16.67
N ALA A 183 -2.70 -16.37 -15.90
CA ALA A 183 -1.91 -15.16 -15.87
C ALA A 183 -1.29 -14.83 -17.24
N ALA A 184 -0.77 -15.82 -17.97
CA ALA A 184 -0.24 -15.64 -19.31
C ALA A 184 -1.30 -15.20 -20.34
N GLN A 185 -2.54 -15.65 -20.20
CA GLN A 185 -3.66 -15.17 -21.04
C GLN A 185 -4.00 -13.70 -20.77
N LEU A 186 -3.85 -13.24 -19.53
CA LEU A 186 -4.13 -11.84 -19.14
C LEU A 186 -2.96 -10.88 -19.45
N ALA A 187 -1.73 -11.40 -19.48
CA ALA A 187 -0.51 -10.65 -19.78
C ALA A 187 0.34 -11.40 -20.80
N PRO A 188 -0.09 -11.47 -22.08
CA PRO A 188 0.63 -12.19 -23.11
C PRO A 188 2.00 -11.56 -23.38
N GLY A 189 3.02 -12.42 -23.50
CA GLY A 189 4.40 -11.99 -23.76
C GLY A 189 5.15 -11.47 -22.53
N ASP A 190 4.60 -11.62 -21.31
CA ASP A 190 5.36 -11.29 -20.08
C ASP A 190 6.47 -12.34 -19.86
N PRO A 191 7.76 -11.94 -19.95
CA PRO A 191 8.88 -12.89 -19.91
C PRO A 191 9.00 -13.59 -18.54
N ALA A 192 8.55 -12.97 -17.45
CA ALA A 192 8.59 -13.57 -16.13
C ALA A 192 7.55 -14.69 -15.98
N ILE A 193 6.38 -14.52 -16.62
CA ILE A 193 5.33 -15.53 -16.62
C ILE A 193 5.73 -16.71 -17.51
N GLU A 194 6.29 -16.43 -18.69
CA GLU A 194 6.77 -17.48 -19.62
C GLU A 194 7.88 -18.31 -18.98
N ALA A 195 8.88 -17.68 -18.39
CA ALA A 195 9.95 -18.36 -17.65
C ALA A 195 9.41 -19.21 -16.49
N TRP A 196 8.36 -18.73 -15.81
CA TRP A 196 7.71 -19.50 -14.74
C TRP A 196 6.99 -20.73 -15.26
N LEU A 197 6.26 -20.62 -16.39
CA LEU A 197 5.60 -21.76 -17.05
C LEU A 197 6.61 -22.80 -17.50
N GLU A 198 7.74 -22.40 -18.09
CA GLU A 198 8.81 -23.32 -18.44
C GLU A 198 9.38 -24.07 -17.22
N LYS A 199 9.56 -23.34 -16.11
CA LYS A 199 10.02 -23.96 -14.86
C LYS A 199 9.03 -25.01 -14.35
N LEU A 200 7.73 -24.71 -14.38
CA LEU A 200 6.68 -25.65 -13.99
C LEU A 200 6.68 -26.89 -14.89
N ALA A 201 6.82 -26.72 -16.21
CA ALA A 201 6.88 -27.83 -17.15
C ALA A 201 8.09 -28.76 -16.90
N LYS A 202 9.26 -28.20 -16.60
CA LYS A 202 10.46 -28.96 -16.22
C LYS A 202 10.28 -29.68 -14.87
N GLY A 203 9.59 -29.08 -13.91
CA GLY A 203 9.30 -29.68 -12.60
C GLY A 203 8.28 -30.83 -12.65
N THR A 204 7.43 -30.89 -13.68
CA THR A 204 6.52 -32.01 -13.91
C THR A 204 7.22 -33.22 -14.54
N GLY A 205 8.40 -33.02 -15.16
CA GLY A 205 9.14 -34.10 -15.87
C GLY A 205 10.30 -34.73 -15.09
N GLY A 206 10.63 -34.23 -13.90
CA GLY A 206 11.72 -34.77 -13.06
C GLY A 206 11.60 -34.26 -11.63
N GLY A 207 11.77 -35.14 -10.65
CA GLY A 207 11.63 -34.84 -9.20
C GLY A 207 12.60 -33.79 -8.66
N GLY A 208 12.54 -32.57 -9.20
CA GLY A 208 13.35 -31.41 -8.80
C GLY A 208 12.64 -30.57 -7.75
N SER A 209 13.38 -30.18 -6.72
CA SER A 209 12.95 -29.28 -5.63
C SER A 209 12.66 -27.88 -6.16
N PHE A 210 11.54 -27.31 -5.72
CA PHE A 210 11.14 -25.92 -5.95
C PHE A 210 11.58 -25.02 -4.78
#